data_1b0d686e6714f78dcf25f302eb491d56
#
_entry.id   1b0d686e6714f78dcf25f302eb491d56
#
_cell.length_a   1.000
_cell.length_b   1.000
_cell.length_c   1.000
_cell.angle_alpha   90.00
_cell.angle_beta   90.00
_cell.angle_gamma   90.00
#
_symmetry.space_group_name_H-M   'P 1'
#
loop_
_entity.id
_entity.type
_entity.pdbx_description
1 polymer ?
#
loop_
_entity_poly.entity_id
_entity_poly.type
_entity_poly.pdbx_seq_one_letter_code
_entity_poly.pdbx_strand_id
1 'polypeptide(L)'
;AAEAGVTKPVLYQHFPSKRELFHELIRNVARSLRSDVTDAVGAATSPHDMVRRGMRAVFTFVDERPEEFRLLYGEGVRSDEEFAVEVRGFERSMADAIAELIDIDGIEPAGRLALAFGIVGLAEASARHWSLGGSGLSLDEVVEHVSDLAWHGLRAPQRKPD
;
A
#
# COMPACT_ATOMS: atom_id res chain seq x y z
N ALA A 1 -18.71 -16.27 6.11
CA ALA A 1 -18.98 -17.71 6.25
C ALA A 1 -20.00 -18.20 5.21
N ALA A 2 -21.11 -17.47 5.02
CA ALA A 2 -22.15 -17.89 4.07
C ALA A 2 -21.69 -17.83 2.59
N GLU A 3 -20.95 -16.82 2.21
CA GLU A 3 -20.41 -16.68 0.84
C GLU A 3 -19.22 -17.61 0.55
N ALA A 4 -18.46 -18.00 1.56
CA ALA A 4 -17.35 -18.92 1.39
C ALA A 4 -17.75 -20.42 1.49
N GLY A 5 -19.03 -20.75 1.63
CA GLY A 5 -19.53 -22.13 1.75
C GLY A 5 -19.02 -22.89 3.00
N VAL A 6 -18.43 -22.16 3.95
CA VAL A 6 -17.83 -22.72 5.18
C VAL A 6 -18.77 -22.48 6.35
N THR A 7 -19.06 -23.54 7.15
CA THR A 7 -19.91 -23.43 8.33
C THR A 7 -19.16 -22.76 9.50
N LYS A 8 -19.88 -22.06 10.39
CA LYS A 8 -19.29 -21.45 11.59
C LYS A 8 -18.43 -22.43 12.42
N PRO A 9 -18.83 -23.69 12.67
CA PRO A 9 -18.00 -24.66 13.39
C PRO A 9 -16.64 -24.92 12.73
N VAL A 10 -16.59 -25.02 11.41
CA VAL A 10 -15.33 -25.25 10.66
C VAL A 10 -14.40 -24.05 10.79
N LEU A 11 -14.93 -22.83 10.74
CA LEU A 11 -14.14 -21.61 10.97
C LEU A 11 -13.50 -21.60 12.38
N TYR A 12 -14.26 -21.95 13.42
CA TYR A 12 -13.75 -21.99 14.79
C TYR A 12 -12.80 -23.18 15.08
N GLN A 13 -12.75 -24.20 14.22
CA GLN A 13 -11.72 -25.25 14.29
C GLN A 13 -10.35 -24.74 13.85
N HIS A 14 -10.30 -23.78 12.94
CA HIS A 14 -9.06 -23.21 12.40
C HIS A 14 -8.63 -21.90 13.10
N PHE A 15 -9.59 -21.18 13.66
CA PHE A 15 -9.33 -19.89 14.32
C PHE A 15 -9.94 -19.89 15.72
N PRO A 16 -9.12 -19.84 16.78
CA PRO A 16 -9.58 -19.87 18.18
C PRO A 16 -10.53 -18.71 18.53
N SER A 17 -10.42 -17.59 17.77
CA SER A 17 -11.29 -16.44 17.98
C SER A 17 -11.57 -15.69 16.67
N LYS A 18 -12.64 -14.88 16.66
CA LYS A 18 -12.92 -13.93 15.57
C LYS A 18 -11.76 -12.95 15.37
N ARG A 19 -11.06 -12.59 16.45
CA ARG A 19 -9.94 -11.66 16.44
C ARG A 19 -8.74 -12.26 15.72
N GLU A 20 -8.39 -13.51 15.98
CA GLU A 20 -7.31 -14.19 15.25
C GLU A 20 -7.61 -14.39 13.76
N LEU A 21 -8.85 -14.72 13.43
CA LEU A 21 -9.28 -14.73 12.03
C LEU A 21 -9.05 -13.37 11.37
N PHE A 22 -9.35 -12.27 12.08
CA PHE A 22 -9.19 -10.93 11.53
C PHE A 22 -7.71 -10.56 11.35
N HIS A 23 -6.84 -10.92 12.30
CA HIS A 23 -5.38 -10.77 12.16
C HIS A 23 -4.84 -11.52 10.93
N GLU A 24 -5.26 -12.77 10.75
CA GLU A 24 -4.82 -13.56 9.60
C GLU A 24 -5.33 -12.98 8.28
N LEU A 25 -6.55 -12.45 8.24
CA LEU A 25 -7.08 -11.76 7.08
C LEU A 25 -6.26 -10.52 6.75
N ILE A 26 -5.94 -9.66 7.72
CA ILE A 26 -5.08 -8.48 7.52
C ILE A 26 -3.72 -8.90 6.95
N ARG A 27 -3.07 -9.91 7.54
CA ARG A 27 -1.77 -10.40 7.07
C ARG A 27 -1.82 -10.95 5.66
N ASN A 28 -2.87 -11.66 5.31
CA ASN A 28 -3.05 -12.23 3.97
C ASN A 28 -3.23 -11.12 2.93
N VAL A 29 -4.06 -10.14 3.22
CA VAL A 29 -4.31 -9.00 2.33
C VAL A 29 -3.05 -8.16 2.18
N ALA A 30 -2.35 -7.86 3.28
CA ALA A 30 -1.07 -7.14 3.26
C ALA A 30 -0.01 -7.86 2.40
N ARG A 31 0.07 -9.19 2.53
CA ARG A 31 0.99 -10.03 1.76
C ARG A 31 0.64 -10.03 0.27
N SER A 32 -0.65 -10.10 -0.07
CA SER A 32 -1.13 -10.06 -1.46
C SER A 32 -0.79 -8.71 -2.10
N LEU A 33 -1.14 -7.60 -1.47
CA LEU A 33 -0.82 -6.26 -1.97
C LEU A 33 0.69 -6.06 -2.15
N ARG A 34 1.49 -6.52 -1.18
CA ARG A 34 2.94 -6.46 -1.29
C ARG A 34 3.48 -7.25 -2.48
N SER A 35 2.96 -8.45 -2.73
CA SER A 35 3.34 -9.27 -3.89
C SER A 35 3.02 -8.56 -5.19
N ASP A 36 1.79 -8.06 -5.34
CA ASP A 36 1.32 -7.37 -6.54
C ASP A 36 2.21 -6.15 -6.86
N VAL A 37 2.57 -5.35 -5.84
CA VAL A 37 3.46 -4.20 -6.01
C VAL A 37 4.88 -4.64 -6.36
N THR A 38 5.43 -5.65 -5.67
CA THR A 38 6.78 -6.16 -5.90
C THR A 38 6.93 -6.70 -7.33
N ASP A 39 5.96 -7.49 -7.79
CA ASP A 39 5.98 -8.07 -9.13
C ASP A 39 5.87 -6.98 -10.21
N ALA A 40 5.00 -5.98 -9.99
CA ALA A 40 4.86 -4.86 -10.90
C ALA A 40 6.14 -4.01 -11.01
N VAL A 41 6.77 -3.71 -9.88
CA VAL A 41 8.02 -2.94 -9.81
C VAL A 41 9.19 -3.74 -10.39
N GLY A 42 9.24 -5.05 -10.14
CA GLY A 42 10.28 -5.94 -10.68
C GLY A 42 10.27 -6.05 -12.21
N ALA A 43 9.12 -5.78 -12.85
CA ALA A 43 8.99 -5.76 -14.32
C ALA A 43 9.30 -4.38 -14.94
N ALA A 44 9.70 -3.38 -14.14
CA ALA A 44 9.95 -2.03 -14.62
C ALA A 44 11.28 -1.93 -15.39
N THR A 45 11.30 -1.02 -16.37
CA THR A 45 12.44 -0.78 -17.25
C THR A 45 13.22 0.50 -16.92
N SER A 46 12.70 1.31 -16.00
CA SER A 46 13.31 2.57 -15.54
C SER A 46 12.78 2.96 -14.14
N PRO A 47 13.49 3.84 -13.40
CA PRO A 47 13.00 4.36 -12.11
C PRO A 47 11.63 5.04 -12.20
N HIS A 48 11.38 5.79 -13.27
CA HIS A 48 10.07 6.38 -13.52
C HIS A 48 8.98 5.31 -13.73
N ASP A 49 9.30 4.26 -14.50
CA ASP A 49 8.40 3.13 -14.74
C ASP A 49 8.14 2.33 -13.45
N MET A 50 9.12 2.23 -12.53
CA MET A 50 8.93 1.64 -11.19
C MET A 50 7.85 2.37 -10.40
N VAL A 51 7.91 3.70 -10.34
CA VAL A 51 6.91 4.52 -9.64
C VAL A 51 5.53 4.31 -10.25
N ARG A 52 5.43 4.40 -11.58
CA ARG A 52 4.15 4.24 -12.28
C ARG A 52 3.54 2.86 -12.11
N ARG A 53 4.35 1.80 -12.21
CA ARG A 53 3.90 0.42 -12.03
C ARG A 53 3.50 0.13 -10.59
N GLY A 54 4.27 0.61 -9.61
CA GLY A 54 3.94 0.48 -8.20
C GLY A 54 2.60 1.16 -7.86
N MET A 55 2.40 2.40 -8.31
CA MET A 55 1.12 3.10 -8.13
C MET A 55 -0.03 2.36 -8.83
N ARG A 56 0.18 1.92 -10.08
CA ARG A 56 -0.83 1.13 -10.80
C ARG A 56 -1.22 -0.13 -10.05
N ALA A 57 -0.27 -0.87 -9.48
CA ALA A 57 -0.58 -2.07 -8.71
C ALA A 57 -1.46 -1.77 -7.50
N VAL A 58 -1.17 -0.70 -6.75
CA VAL A 58 -1.99 -0.26 -5.62
C VAL A 58 -3.40 0.10 -6.06
N PHE A 59 -3.55 0.93 -7.09
CA PHE A 59 -4.88 1.37 -7.54
C PHE A 59 -5.69 0.24 -8.19
N THR A 60 -5.04 -0.68 -8.93
CA THR A 60 -5.68 -1.90 -9.44
C THR A 60 -6.17 -2.79 -8.31
N PHE A 61 -5.35 -2.95 -7.25
CA PHE A 61 -5.77 -3.69 -6.07
C PHE A 61 -7.04 -3.10 -5.44
N VAL A 62 -7.12 -1.78 -5.33
CA VAL A 62 -8.28 -1.07 -4.78
C VAL A 62 -9.52 -1.24 -5.65
N ASP A 63 -9.36 -1.18 -6.98
CA ASP A 63 -10.44 -1.33 -7.94
C ASP A 63 -11.03 -2.75 -7.95
N GLU A 64 -10.15 -3.74 -7.99
CA GLU A 64 -10.55 -5.15 -8.09
C GLU A 64 -10.95 -5.76 -6.74
N ARG A 65 -10.39 -5.25 -5.62
CA ARG A 65 -10.53 -5.83 -4.28
C ARG A 65 -10.85 -4.76 -3.21
N PRO A 66 -11.92 -3.97 -3.39
CA PRO A 66 -12.22 -2.84 -2.51
C PRO A 66 -12.48 -3.25 -1.06
N GLU A 67 -13.05 -4.44 -0.82
CA GLU A 67 -13.31 -4.94 0.54
C GLU A 67 -12.00 -5.34 1.25
N GLU A 68 -11.02 -5.89 0.52
CA GLU A 68 -9.70 -6.20 1.06
C GLU A 68 -8.94 -4.91 1.42
N PHE A 69 -9.02 -3.89 0.58
CA PHE A 69 -8.45 -2.59 0.88
C PHE A 69 -9.07 -1.94 2.12
N ARG A 70 -10.40 -2.03 2.28
CA ARG A 70 -11.10 -1.56 3.50
C ARG A 70 -10.69 -2.36 4.74
N LEU A 71 -10.32 -3.63 4.58
CA LEU A 71 -9.81 -4.43 5.70
C LEU A 71 -8.47 -3.92 6.21
N LEU A 72 -7.62 -3.33 5.35
CA LEU A 72 -6.35 -2.72 5.77
C LEU A 72 -6.54 -1.29 6.31
N TYR A 73 -7.34 -0.47 5.63
CA TYR A 73 -7.34 0.98 5.83
C TYR A 73 -8.68 1.55 6.29
N GLY A 74 -9.66 0.70 6.60
CA GLY A 74 -10.95 1.12 7.11
C GLY A 74 -10.92 1.60 8.57
N GLU A 75 -11.99 2.29 8.99
CA GLU A 75 -12.11 2.84 10.35
C GLU A 75 -11.98 1.79 11.45
N GLY A 76 -12.48 0.57 11.22
CA GLY A 76 -12.43 -0.53 12.19
C GLY A 76 -11.01 -0.96 12.55
N VAL A 77 -10.08 -0.87 11.60
CA VAL A 77 -8.65 -1.18 11.84
C VAL A 77 -7.96 0.00 12.52
N ARG A 78 -8.29 1.21 12.12
CA ARG A 78 -7.69 2.43 12.70
C ARG A 78 -8.08 2.67 14.16
N SER A 79 -9.25 2.21 14.56
CA SER A 79 -9.77 2.36 15.93
C SER A 79 -9.30 1.25 16.89
N ASP A 80 -8.76 0.15 16.38
CA ASP A 80 -8.25 -0.97 17.18
C ASP A 80 -6.72 -1.00 17.13
N GLU A 81 -6.08 -0.78 18.28
CA GLU A 81 -4.62 -0.63 18.39
C GLU A 81 -3.85 -1.88 17.93
N GLU A 82 -4.36 -3.09 18.19
CA GLU A 82 -3.68 -4.32 17.76
C GLU A 82 -3.69 -4.46 16.25
N PHE A 83 -4.82 -4.16 15.61
CA PHE A 83 -4.90 -4.19 14.14
C PHE A 83 -4.09 -3.06 13.51
N ALA A 84 -4.09 -1.88 14.11
CA ALA A 84 -3.27 -0.76 13.67
C ALA A 84 -1.76 -1.08 13.73
N VAL A 85 -1.30 -1.88 14.70
CA VAL A 85 0.09 -2.37 14.77
C VAL A 85 0.44 -3.25 13.57
N GLU A 86 -0.43 -4.15 13.17
CA GLU A 86 -0.21 -5.01 11.98
C GLU A 86 -0.10 -4.17 10.70
N VAL A 87 -0.99 -3.19 10.53
CA VAL A 87 -0.97 -2.32 9.35
C VAL A 87 0.29 -1.44 9.34
N ARG A 88 0.67 -0.84 10.48
CA ARG A 88 1.94 -0.10 10.58
C ARG A 88 3.17 -0.97 10.26
N GLY A 89 3.14 -2.25 10.67
CA GLY A 89 4.18 -3.22 10.31
C GLY A 89 4.28 -3.46 8.81
N PHE A 90 3.13 -3.58 8.15
CA PHE A 90 3.05 -3.69 6.69
C PHE A 90 3.57 -2.42 6.00
N GLU A 91 3.09 -1.24 6.39
CA GLU A 91 3.52 0.06 5.85
C GLU A 91 5.03 0.26 6.01
N ARG A 92 5.57 -0.09 7.18
CA ARG A 92 7.01 -0.08 7.43
C ARG A 92 7.77 -0.99 6.48
N SER A 93 7.30 -2.22 6.30
CA SER A 93 7.92 -3.18 5.39
C SER A 93 7.90 -2.71 3.93
N MET A 94 6.83 -2.03 3.52
CA MET A 94 6.75 -1.41 2.18
C MET A 94 7.73 -0.24 2.06
N ALA A 95 7.79 0.62 3.07
CA ALA A 95 8.72 1.75 3.08
C ALA A 95 10.19 1.30 3.07
N ASP A 96 10.56 0.26 3.82
CA ASP A 96 11.91 -0.30 3.82
C ASP A 96 12.29 -0.80 2.40
N ALA A 97 11.38 -1.54 1.72
CA ALA A 97 11.62 -2.01 0.36
C ALA A 97 11.74 -0.86 -0.67
N ILE A 98 10.92 0.17 -0.54
CA ILE A 98 10.99 1.35 -1.43
C ILE A 98 12.28 2.14 -1.15
N ALA A 99 12.71 2.27 0.10
CA ALA A 99 13.93 2.99 0.46
C ALA A 99 15.20 2.37 -0.15
N GLU A 100 15.22 1.05 -0.34
CA GLU A 100 16.29 0.34 -1.04
C GLU A 100 16.36 0.67 -2.54
N LEU A 101 15.21 1.03 -3.13
CA LEU A 101 15.12 1.39 -4.56
C LEU A 101 15.41 2.87 -4.83
N ILE A 102 15.43 3.72 -3.78
CA ILE A 102 15.74 5.14 -3.90
C ILE A 102 17.26 5.33 -4.03
N ASP A 103 17.70 5.57 -5.25
CA ASP A 103 19.11 5.87 -5.56
C ASP A 103 19.25 7.36 -5.90
N ILE A 104 19.45 8.18 -4.87
CA ILE A 104 19.65 9.63 -4.98
C ILE A 104 20.94 10.00 -4.25
N ASP A 105 21.87 10.60 -5.00
CA ASP A 105 23.15 11.05 -4.45
C ASP A 105 22.98 12.03 -3.29
N GLY A 106 23.70 11.78 -2.20
CA GLY A 106 23.74 12.67 -1.03
C GLY A 106 22.54 12.55 -0.10
N ILE A 107 21.65 11.57 -0.30
CA ILE A 107 20.59 11.26 0.66
C ILE A 107 21.00 10.09 1.54
N GLU A 108 21.12 10.34 2.84
CA GLU A 108 21.41 9.33 3.86
C GLU A 108 20.26 8.32 3.99
N PRO A 109 20.52 7.10 4.53
CA PRO A 109 19.51 6.05 4.69
C PRO A 109 18.22 6.53 5.40
N ALA A 110 18.36 7.36 6.44
CA ALA A 110 17.21 7.93 7.14
C ALA A 110 16.36 8.84 6.24
N GLY A 111 17.00 9.60 5.36
CA GLY A 111 16.32 10.44 4.36
C GLY A 111 15.58 9.60 3.32
N ARG A 112 16.20 8.54 2.81
CA ARG A 112 15.56 7.60 1.88
C ARG A 112 14.32 6.95 2.49
N LEU A 113 14.42 6.54 3.74
CA LEU A 113 13.29 5.97 4.47
C LEU A 113 12.15 6.98 4.66
N ALA A 114 12.45 8.24 4.97
CA ALA A 114 11.44 9.30 5.08
C ALA A 114 10.71 9.53 3.75
N LEU A 115 11.44 9.55 2.63
CA LEU A 115 10.84 9.65 1.29
C LEU A 115 9.96 8.43 0.97
N ALA A 116 10.42 7.23 1.33
CA ALA A 116 9.67 6.01 1.13
C ALA A 116 8.34 6.00 1.89
N PHE A 117 8.33 6.44 3.15
CA PHE A 117 7.09 6.66 3.90
C PHE A 117 6.17 7.70 3.26
N GLY A 118 6.75 8.76 2.67
CA GLY A 118 6.00 9.73 1.88
C GLY A 118 5.30 9.09 0.69
N ILE A 119 5.96 8.18 -0.03
CA ILE A 119 5.39 7.44 -1.16
C ILE A 119 4.27 6.49 -0.70
N VAL A 120 4.48 5.74 0.40
CA VAL A 120 3.46 4.84 0.97
C VAL A 120 2.23 5.64 1.39
N GLY A 121 2.41 6.75 2.11
CA GLY A 121 1.31 7.62 2.55
C GLY A 121 0.58 8.29 1.37
N LEU A 122 1.31 8.70 0.33
CA LEU A 122 0.71 9.25 -0.89
C LEU A 122 -0.18 8.21 -1.58
N ALA A 123 0.32 6.98 -1.75
CA ALA A 123 -0.44 5.90 -2.37
C ALA A 123 -1.69 5.56 -1.55
N GLU A 124 -1.55 5.34 -0.24
CA GLU A 124 -2.66 5.02 0.67
C GLU A 124 -3.73 6.10 0.69
N ALA A 125 -3.36 7.35 0.93
CA ALA A 125 -4.31 8.43 1.06
C ALA A 125 -5.05 8.73 -0.25
N SER A 126 -4.32 8.70 -1.39
CA SER A 126 -4.91 8.90 -2.71
C SER A 126 -5.83 7.76 -3.11
N ALA A 127 -5.43 6.51 -2.87
CA ALA A 127 -6.23 5.33 -3.16
C ALA A 127 -7.51 5.29 -2.31
N ARG A 128 -7.41 5.63 -1.03
CA ARG A 128 -8.58 5.74 -0.15
C ARG A 128 -9.56 6.82 -0.62
N HIS A 129 -9.08 8.02 -0.97
CA HIS A 129 -9.93 9.09 -1.50
C HIS A 129 -10.62 8.67 -2.81
N TRP A 130 -9.87 8.05 -3.72
CA TRP A 130 -10.38 7.57 -4.99
C TRP A 130 -11.44 6.47 -4.82
N SER A 131 -11.20 5.49 -3.93
CA SER A 131 -12.13 4.37 -3.65
C SER A 131 -13.49 4.82 -3.09
N LEU A 132 -13.55 5.98 -2.45
CA LEU A 132 -14.78 6.57 -1.93
C LEU A 132 -15.58 7.33 -3.01
N GLY A 133 -15.17 7.27 -4.27
CA GLY A 133 -15.83 7.97 -5.38
C GLY A 133 -15.61 9.49 -5.39
N GLY A 134 -14.67 9.98 -4.59
CA GLY A 134 -14.49 11.42 -4.37
C GLY A 134 -13.86 12.18 -5.53
N SER A 135 -13.21 11.51 -6.49
CA SER A 135 -12.44 12.18 -7.54
C SER A 135 -13.13 12.22 -8.92
N GLY A 136 -14.02 11.26 -9.21
CA GLY A 136 -14.59 11.08 -10.56
C GLY A 136 -13.59 10.67 -11.64
N LEU A 137 -12.34 10.37 -11.27
CA LEU A 137 -11.27 9.97 -12.18
C LEU A 137 -11.34 8.48 -12.49
N SER A 138 -11.00 8.10 -13.72
CA SER A 138 -10.73 6.71 -14.08
C SER A 138 -9.46 6.19 -13.40
N LEU A 139 -9.27 4.87 -13.41
CA LEU A 139 -8.05 4.22 -12.90
C LEU A 139 -6.79 4.79 -13.58
N ASP A 140 -6.82 4.94 -14.89
CA ASP A 140 -5.65 5.44 -15.64
C ASP A 140 -5.31 6.88 -15.26
N GLU A 141 -6.30 7.77 -15.16
CA GLU A 141 -6.11 9.17 -14.79
C GLU A 141 -5.56 9.34 -13.38
N VAL A 142 -6.10 8.61 -12.39
CA VAL A 142 -5.60 8.72 -11.01
C VAL A 142 -4.18 8.16 -10.90
N VAL A 143 -3.86 7.06 -11.58
CA VAL A 143 -2.51 6.50 -11.61
C VAL A 143 -1.53 7.48 -12.23
N GLU A 144 -1.88 8.11 -13.36
CA GLU A 144 -1.04 9.12 -14.00
C GLU A 144 -0.74 10.29 -13.06
N HIS A 145 -1.78 10.92 -12.50
CA HIS A 145 -1.61 12.08 -11.62
C HIS A 145 -0.79 11.77 -10.36
N VAL A 146 -1.07 10.65 -9.71
CA VAL A 146 -0.37 10.29 -8.47
C VAL A 146 1.07 9.86 -8.75
N SER A 147 1.32 9.17 -9.86
CA SER A 147 2.67 8.79 -10.29
C SER A 147 3.52 10.00 -10.66
N ASP A 148 2.95 10.96 -11.38
CA ASP A 148 3.62 12.19 -11.74
C ASP A 148 3.99 13.02 -10.51
N LEU A 149 3.07 13.15 -9.54
CA LEU A 149 3.35 13.82 -8.29
C LEU A 149 4.49 13.13 -7.52
N ALA A 150 4.45 11.81 -7.39
CA ALA A 150 5.50 11.04 -6.72
C ALA A 150 6.86 11.20 -7.42
N TRP A 151 6.88 11.12 -8.74
CA TRP A 151 8.11 11.22 -9.54
C TRP A 151 8.74 12.61 -9.50
N HIS A 152 7.95 13.66 -9.67
CA HIS A 152 8.45 15.03 -9.64
C HIS A 152 8.87 15.44 -8.23
N GLY A 153 8.17 15.00 -7.19
CA GLY A 153 8.58 15.19 -5.80
C GLY A 153 9.93 14.54 -5.47
N LEU A 154 10.21 13.37 -6.02
CA LEU A 154 11.51 12.70 -5.88
C LEU A 154 12.63 13.35 -6.69
N ARG A 155 12.32 14.10 -7.75
CA ARG A 155 13.32 14.84 -8.54
C ARG A 155 13.71 16.18 -7.94
N ALA A 156 12.92 16.69 -7.00
CA ALA A 156 13.09 18.02 -6.42
C ALA A 156 13.89 18.14 -5.12
N PRO A 157 14.42 17.10 -4.44
CA PRO A 157 15.35 17.31 -3.34
C PRO A 157 16.65 17.91 -3.90
N GLN A 158 16.61 19.22 -4.17
CA GLN A 158 17.82 19.95 -4.53
C GLN A 158 18.64 20.15 -3.27
N ARG A 159 19.94 19.87 -3.38
CA ARG A 159 20.96 20.24 -2.42
C ARG A 159 20.72 21.68 -1.97
N LYS A 160 20.67 21.94 -0.66
CA LYS A 160 20.91 23.29 -0.16
C LYS A 160 22.28 23.73 -0.69
N PRO A 161 22.41 24.89 -1.31
CA PRO A 161 23.72 25.47 -1.56
C PRO A 161 24.36 25.73 -0.19
N ASP A 162 25.62 25.33 -0.07
CA ASP A 162 26.48 25.58 1.11
C ASP A 162 26.58 27.10 1.36
#